data_940e423d70bf7925b1834221d0f6839c
#
_entry.id   940e423d70bf7925b1834221d0f6839c
#
_cell.length_a   1.000
_cell.length_b   1.000
_cell.length_c   1.000
_cell.angle_alpha   90.00
_cell.angle_beta   90.00
_cell.angle_gamma   90.00
#
_symmetry.space_group_name_H-M   'P 1'
#
loop_
_entity.id
_entity.type
_entity.pdbx_description
1 polymer ?
#
loop_
_entity_poly.entity_id
_entity_poly.type
_entity_poly.pdbx_seq_one_letter_code
_entity_poly.pdbx_strand_id
1 'polypeptide(L)'
;NFICHQNVVIGSDGFSFHTQNGENILDRLKKESSSSNKTFVRVGSIGAVEIGNNVEIGSNTCIDKGTIKSTIIKSGTKLDNLVHIAHNVEIGNNCLICGQVGIAGSTKVGNNVVMGGQVGIADNLYIGDNSILAGKTGVSANVPAKKFMMGNPAMEMKKNVASYMSLRRLPRIQ
;
A
#
# COMPACT_ATOMS: atom_id res chain seq x y z
N ASN A 1 -8.84 -4.44 23.09
CA ASN A 1 -8.62 -5.80 22.56
C ASN A 1 -7.85 -5.72 21.26
N PHE A 2 -6.82 -6.56 21.14
CA PHE A 2 -6.00 -6.71 19.95
C PHE A 2 -5.78 -8.21 19.72
N ILE A 3 -5.96 -8.67 18.49
CA ILE A 3 -5.76 -10.06 18.10
C ILE A 3 -4.63 -10.10 17.05
N CYS A 4 -3.65 -10.97 17.30
CA CYS A 4 -2.50 -11.16 16.43
C CYS A 4 -2.35 -12.67 16.17
N HIS A 5 -2.43 -13.07 14.92
CA HIS A 5 -2.27 -14.46 14.52
C HIS A 5 -0.79 -14.86 14.36
N GLN A 6 -0.54 -16.10 13.98
CA GLN A 6 0.81 -16.68 13.94
C GLN A 6 1.71 -15.96 12.93
N ASN A 7 2.98 -15.85 13.28
CA ASN A 7 4.04 -15.29 12.44
C ASN A 7 3.80 -13.84 11.97
N VAL A 8 2.99 -13.07 12.68
CA VAL A 8 2.89 -11.62 12.42
C VAL A 8 4.16 -10.94 12.89
N VAL A 9 4.71 -10.06 12.05
CA VAL A 9 5.91 -9.26 12.36
C VAL A 9 5.52 -7.80 12.45
N ILE A 10 5.77 -7.16 13.59
CA ILE A 10 5.46 -5.76 13.85
C ILE A 10 6.71 -5.01 14.25
N GLY A 11 6.99 -3.90 13.55
CA GLY A 11 8.09 -3.00 13.89
C GLY A 11 9.41 -3.31 13.19
N SER A 12 9.39 -4.04 12.07
CA SER A 12 10.56 -4.17 11.20
C SER A 12 10.98 -2.81 10.64
N ASP A 13 12.26 -2.66 10.31
CA ASP A 13 12.72 -1.51 9.56
C ASP A 13 12.09 -1.47 8.17
N GLY A 14 11.60 -0.31 7.78
CA GLY A 14 11.05 -0.10 6.45
C GLY A 14 12.08 -0.38 5.33
N PHE A 15 11.58 -0.71 4.15
CA PHE A 15 12.40 -0.91 2.96
C PHE A 15 12.81 0.45 2.37
N SER A 16 13.74 1.11 3.04
CA SER A 16 14.22 2.45 2.68
C SER A 16 15.74 2.44 2.55
N PHE A 17 16.22 2.78 1.36
CA PHE A 17 17.65 2.77 1.04
C PHE A 17 18.03 4.02 0.26
N HIS A 18 19.27 4.47 0.43
CA HIS A 18 19.89 5.49 -0.40
C HIS A 18 21.22 4.98 -0.97
N THR A 19 21.75 5.65 -1.97
CA THR A 19 23.12 5.39 -2.43
C THR A 19 24.11 6.00 -1.44
N GLN A 20 25.34 5.51 -1.43
CA GLN A 20 26.40 6.02 -0.52
C GLN A 20 26.63 7.54 -0.69
N ASN A 21 26.31 8.11 -1.84
CA ASN A 21 26.42 9.55 -2.13
C ASN A 21 25.12 10.33 -1.83
N GLY A 22 24.12 9.72 -1.19
CA GLY A 22 22.85 10.38 -0.86
C GLY A 22 21.88 10.56 -2.04
N GLU A 23 22.20 10.10 -3.23
CA GLU A 23 21.31 10.18 -4.39
C GLU A 23 20.13 9.20 -4.26
N ASN A 24 18.95 9.64 -4.69
CA ASN A 24 17.78 8.78 -4.78
C ASN A 24 18.00 7.70 -5.85
N ILE A 25 17.59 6.47 -5.56
CA ILE A 25 17.74 5.31 -6.47
C ILE A 25 17.05 5.55 -7.81
N LEU A 26 15.85 6.16 -7.81
CA LEU A 26 15.09 6.45 -9.02
C LEU A 26 15.76 7.53 -9.89
N ASP A 27 16.37 8.55 -9.28
CA ASP A 27 17.09 9.58 -10.01
C ASP A 27 18.36 9.02 -10.66
N ARG A 28 18.98 8.03 -10.02
CA ARG A 28 20.12 7.32 -10.56
C ARG A 28 19.76 6.43 -11.75
N LEU A 29 18.60 5.77 -11.72
CA LEU A 29 18.13 4.95 -12.85
C LEU A 29 17.82 5.80 -14.09
N LYS A 30 17.47 7.08 -13.91
CA LYS A 30 17.21 8.03 -15.00
C LYS A 30 18.49 8.64 -15.58
N LYS A 31 19.57 8.71 -14.79
CA LYS A 31 20.87 9.18 -15.24
C LYS A 31 21.66 7.96 -15.71
N GLU A 32 22.01 7.87 -16.96
CA GLU A 32 22.94 6.87 -17.53
C GLU A 32 24.37 7.01 -16.96
N SER A 33 24.51 7.26 -15.67
CA SER A 33 25.80 7.46 -15.04
C SER A 33 26.47 6.12 -14.73
N SER A 34 27.56 5.89 -15.40
CA SER A 34 28.47 4.72 -15.32
C SER A 34 29.24 4.60 -14.00
N SER A 35 28.79 5.21 -12.89
CA SER A 35 29.53 5.10 -11.64
C SER A 35 29.36 3.71 -11.03
N SER A 36 30.48 3.02 -10.87
CA SER A 36 30.62 1.60 -10.51
C SER A 36 30.26 1.26 -9.05
N ASN A 37 29.91 2.23 -8.21
CA ASN A 37 29.67 1.98 -6.78
C ASN A 37 28.17 1.76 -6.51
N LYS A 38 27.77 0.47 -6.43
CA LYS A 38 26.35 0.03 -6.28
C LYS A 38 25.97 -0.24 -4.82
N THR A 39 26.66 0.35 -3.85
CA THR A 39 26.38 0.07 -2.44
C THR A 39 25.13 0.85 -2.00
N PHE A 40 24.13 0.09 -1.54
CA PHE A 40 22.94 0.67 -0.89
C PHE A 40 23.17 0.71 0.62
N VAL A 41 22.83 1.84 1.21
CA VAL A 41 22.84 2.05 2.66
C VAL A 41 21.39 2.12 3.15
N ARG A 42 21.08 1.33 4.17
CA ARG A 42 19.74 1.35 4.77
C ARG A 42 19.53 2.63 5.57
N VAL A 43 18.37 3.24 5.40
CA VAL A 43 17.89 4.29 6.30
C VAL A 43 17.32 3.61 7.54
N GLY A 44 17.94 3.83 8.68
CA GLY A 44 17.45 3.32 9.96
C GLY A 44 16.14 3.97 10.36
N SER A 45 15.19 3.20 10.82
CA SER A 45 13.89 3.69 11.31
C SER A 45 13.90 3.81 12.82
N ILE A 46 13.53 4.99 13.34
CA ILE A 46 13.45 5.28 14.79
C ILE A 46 12.01 5.47 15.28
N GLY A 47 11.03 5.46 14.38
CA GLY A 47 9.63 5.53 14.71
C GLY A 47 9.09 4.21 15.30
N ALA A 48 7.78 4.14 15.47
CA ALA A 48 7.09 3.02 16.08
C ALA A 48 5.97 2.49 15.19
N VAL A 49 5.24 1.49 15.68
CA VAL A 49 3.92 1.07 15.18
C VAL A 49 2.90 1.32 16.27
N GLU A 50 1.83 2.03 15.95
CA GLU A 50 0.70 2.30 16.83
C GLU A 50 -0.53 1.53 16.35
N ILE A 51 -1.11 0.70 17.23
CA ILE A 51 -2.26 -0.14 16.91
C ILE A 51 -3.40 0.20 17.86
N GLY A 52 -4.54 0.55 17.27
CA GLY A 52 -5.76 0.90 18.00
C GLY A 52 -6.47 -0.31 18.61
N ASN A 53 -7.66 -0.05 19.15
CA ASN A 53 -8.49 -1.08 19.78
C ASN A 53 -9.24 -1.92 18.74
N ASN A 54 -9.52 -3.18 19.09
CA ASN A 54 -10.29 -4.12 18.26
C ASN A 54 -9.68 -4.33 16.84
N VAL A 55 -8.37 -4.21 16.73
CA VAL A 55 -7.63 -4.55 15.52
C VAL A 55 -7.33 -6.04 15.52
N GLU A 56 -7.44 -6.67 14.36
CA GLU A 56 -7.06 -8.07 14.14
C GLU A 56 -6.08 -8.15 12.98
N ILE A 57 -5.02 -8.95 13.15
CA ILE A 57 -3.94 -9.07 12.16
C ILE A 57 -3.74 -10.55 11.85
N GLY A 58 -3.98 -10.92 10.60
CA GLY A 58 -3.86 -12.27 10.06
C GLY A 58 -2.41 -12.74 9.95
N SER A 59 -2.27 -14.04 9.81
CA SER A 59 -0.99 -14.74 9.82
C SER A 59 -0.01 -14.26 8.74
N ASN A 60 1.28 -14.23 9.07
CA ASN A 60 2.36 -13.81 8.17
C ASN A 60 2.23 -12.37 7.64
N THR A 61 1.45 -11.52 8.28
CA THR A 61 1.37 -10.09 7.96
C THR A 61 2.56 -9.36 8.54
N CYS A 62 3.14 -8.45 7.77
CA CYS A 62 4.28 -7.64 8.17
C CYS A 62 3.89 -6.15 8.22
N ILE A 63 4.22 -5.49 9.32
CA ILE A 63 3.98 -4.06 9.54
C ILE A 63 5.30 -3.39 9.91
N ASP A 64 5.80 -2.57 9.01
CA ASP A 64 7.04 -1.84 9.24
C ASP A 64 6.80 -0.65 10.18
N LYS A 65 7.77 -0.37 11.05
CA LYS A 65 7.75 0.86 11.84
C LYS A 65 8.01 2.09 10.97
N GLY A 66 7.52 3.22 11.41
CA GLY A 66 7.77 4.46 10.70
C GLY A 66 9.24 4.91 10.76
N THR A 67 9.68 5.65 9.79
CA THR A 67 11.06 6.15 9.73
C THR A 67 11.36 7.11 10.89
N ILE A 68 10.48 8.09 11.11
CA ILE A 68 10.56 9.04 12.25
C ILE A 68 9.23 9.02 12.99
N LYS A 69 8.11 9.20 12.29
CA LYS A 69 6.75 9.11 12.83
C LYS A 69 6.34 7.64 12.93
N SER A 70 5.25 7.35 13.60
CA SER A 70 4.71 5.99 13.69
C SER A 70 4.00 5.58 12.40
N THR A 71 4.03 4.27 12.11
CA THR A 71 3.03 3.61 11.27
C THR A 71 1.79 3.37 12.13
N ILE A 72 0.60 3.74 11.66
CA ILE A 72 -0.60 3.79 12.49
C ILE A 72 -1.71 2.92 11.89
N ILE A 73 -2.30 2.05 12.72
CA ILE A 73 -3.50 1.28 12.39
C ILE A 73 -4.56 1.63 13.40
N LYS A 74 -5.62 2.32 12.97
CA LYS A 74 -6.69 2.78 13.86
C LYS A 74 -7.69 1.67 14.19
N SER A 75 -8.54 1.97 15.16
CA SER A 75 -9.43 1.00 15.79
C SER A 75 -10.42 0.32 14.83
N GLY A 76 -10.75 -0.93 15.12
CA GLY A 76 -11.73 -1.73 14.36
C GLY A 76 -11.21 -2.32 13.05
N THR A 77 -10.03 -1.94 12.59
CA THR A 77 -9.44 -2.41 11.32
C THR A 77 -9.04 -3.88 11.40
N LYS A 78 -9.28 -4.61 10.30
CA LYS A 78 -8.94 -6.02 10.12
C LYS A 78 -7.98 -6.18 8.95
N LEU A 79 -6.85 -6.79 9.22
CA LEU A 79 -5.85 -7.18 8.22
C LEU A 79 -5.89 -8.71 8.09
N ASP A 80 -6.06 -9.20 6.88
CA ASP A 80 -6.01 -10.62 6.57
C ASP A 80 -4.55 -11.12 6.47
N ASN A 81 -4.37 -12.34 6.05
CA ASN A 81 -3.06 -13.00 5.96
C ASN A 81 -2.19 -12.40 4.84
N LEU A 82 -0.87 -12.43 5.05
CA LEU A 82 0.12 -12.02 4.05
C LEU A 82 0.00 -10.54 3.62
N VAL A 83 -0.57 -9.68 4.45
CA VAL A 83 -0.64 -8.25 4.18
C VAL A 83 0.71 -7.60 4.49
N HIS A 84 1.14 -6.66 3.67
CA HIS A 84 2.33 -5.84 3.94
C HIS A 84 1.96 -4.37 4.10
N ILE A 85 2.26 -3.82 5.26
CA ILE A 85 2.10 -2.41 5.58
C ILE A 85 3.48 -1.78 5.73
N ALA A 86 3.86 -0.94 4.78
CA ALA A 86 5.17 -0.29 4.79
C ALA A 86 5.24 0.88 5.80
N HIS A 87 6.44 1.42 5.96
CA HIS A 87 6.74 2.48 6.92
C HIS A 87 5.89 3.75 6.72
N ASN A 88 5.54 4.41 7.82
CA ASN A 88 4.79 5.67 7.83
C ASN A 88 3.37 5.60 7.23
N VAL A 89 2.82 4.41 7.01
CA VAL A 89 1.44 4.24 6.56
C VAL A 89 0.49 4.57 7.72
N GLU A 90 -0.58 5.29 7.40
CA GLU A 90 -1.67 5.55 8.33
C GLU A 90 -2.95 4.88 7.81
N ILE A 91 -3.52 3.92 8.54
CA ILE A 91 -4.80 3.28 8.22
C ILE A 91 -5.88 3.76 9.17
N GLY A 92 -6.99 4.22 8.61
CA GLY A 92 -8.16 4.72 9.35
C GLY A 92 -8.91 3.64 10.13
N ASN A 93 -10.07 4.02 10.68
CA ASN A 93 -10.89 3.11 11.47
C ASN A 93 -11.73 2.18 10.58
N ASN A 94 -12.03 0.98 11.11
CA ASN A 94 -12.97 0.02 10.52
C ASN A 94 -12.66 -0.37 9.07
N CYS A 95 -11.39 -0.43 8.68
CA CYS A 95 -10.98 -0.89 7.37
C CYS A 95 -10.94 -2.41 7.31
N LEU A 96 -11.21 -2.97 6.12
CA LEU A 96 -11.07 -4.39 5.80
C LEU A 96 -10.01 -4.55 4.70
N ILE A 97 -8.88 -5.14 5.05
CA ILE A 97 -7.73 -5.30 4.16
C ILE A 97 -7.53 -6.81 3.93
N CYS A 98 -7.94 -7.28 2.75
CA CYS A 98 -7.87 -8.70 2.41
C CYS A 98 -6.45 -9.20 2.14
N GLY A 99 -6.31 -10.50 1.98
CA GLY A 99 -5.02 -11.18 1.86
C GLY A 99 -4.14 -10.69 0.71
N GLN A 100 -2.84 -10.67 0.97
CA GLN A 100 -1.80 -10.28 0.01
C GLN A 100 -1.89 -8.82 -0.47
N VAL A 101 -2.58 -7.95 0.26
CA VAL A 101 -2.54 -6.50 -0.02
C VAL A 101 -1.19 -5.94 0.38
N GLY A 102 -0.62 -5.10 -0.49
CA GLY A 102 0.59 -4.34 -0.21
C GLY A 102 0.31 -2.83 -0.22
N ILE A 103 0.65 -2.15 0.86
CA ILE A 103 0.52 -0.69 0.96
C ILE A 103 1.92 -0.09 1.12
N ALA A 104 2.37 0.65 0.11
CA ALA A 104 3.69 1.26 0.11
C ALA A 104 3.77 2.47 1.05
N GLY A 105 5.00 2.87 1.35
CA GLY A 105 5.32 3.83 2.41
C GLY A 105 4.61 5.18 2.30
N SER A 106 4.34 5.79 3.46
CA SER A 106 3.76 7.13 3.60
C SER A 106 2.36 7.30 3.00
N THR A 107 1.67 6.21 2.68
CA THR A 107 0.29 6.23 2.20
C THR A 107 -0.69 6.42 3.35
N LYS A 108 -1.74 7.20 3.11
CA LYS A 108 -2.83 7.42 4.07
C LYS A 108 -4.12 6.80 3.58
N VAL A 109 -4.69 5.94 4.38
CA VAL A 109 -5.97 5.27 4.13
C VAL A 109 -7.01 5.84 5.08
N GLY A 110 -8.11 6.31 4.52
CA GLY A 110 -9.26 6.83 5.28
C GLY A 110 -10.01 5.77 6.06
N ASN A 111 -11.17 6.13 6.58
CA ASN A 111 -12.01 5.22 7.38
C ASN A 111 -12.92 4.37 6.48
N ASN A 112 -13.30 3.18 6.98
CA ASN A 112 -14.24 2.27 6.31
C ASN A 112 -13.82 1.88 4.89
N VAL A 113 -12.52 1.79 4.62
CA VAL A 113 -12.00 1.40 3.31
C VAL A 113 -11.95 -0.13 3.23
N VAL A 114 -12.37 -0.67 2.08
CA VAL A 114 -12.30 -2.10 1.78
C VAL A 114 -11.31 -2.33 0.64
N MET A 115 -10.33 -3.18 0.87
CA MET A 115 -9.33 -3.57 -0.14
C MET A 115 -9.45 -5.07 -0.41
N GLY A 116 -9.80 -5.43 -1.62
CA GLY A 116 -9.82 -6.82 -2.10
C GLY A 116 -8.42 -7.44 -2.16
N GLY A 117 -8.36 -8.75 -2.22
CA GLY A 117 -7.09 -9.46 -2.22
C GLY A 117 -6.14 -9.02 -3.35
N GLN A 118 -4.84 -9.00 -3.04
CA GLN A 118 -3.77 -8.63 -3.97
C GLN A 118 -3.84 -7.18 -4.50
N VAL A 119 -4.52 -6.28 -3.80
CA VAL A 119 -4.44 -4.84 -4.10
C VAL A 119 -3.02 -4.36 -3.80
N GLY A 120 -2.45 -3.60 -4.73
CA GLY A 120 -1.17 -2.91 -4.55
C GLY A 120 -1.36 -1.40 -4.58
N ILE A 121 -0.84 -0.70 -3.59
CA ILE A 121 -0.94 0.77 -3.49
C ILE A 121 0.46 1.37 -3.52
N ALA A 122 0.70 2.29 -4.45
CA ALA A 122 1.96 3.02 -4.55
C ALA A 122 2.15 3.96 -3.33
N ASP A 123 3.37 4.41 -3.15
CA ASP A 123 3.78 5.28 -2.04
C ASP A 123 3.18 6.69 -2.12
N ASN A 124 3.11 7.35 -0.96
CA ASN A 124 2.68 8.75 -0.84
C ASN A 124 1.27 9.06 -1.38
N LEU A 125 0.36 8.10 -1.36
CA LEU A 125 -1.00 8.26 -1.82
C LEU A 125 -2.00 8.50 -0.68
N TYR A 126 -3.17 9.02 -1.07
CA TYR A 126 -4.35 9.14 -0.21
C TYR A 126 -5.50 8.31 -0.77
N ILE A 127 -6.06 7.43 0.07
CA ILE A 127 -7.26 6.64 -0.22
C ILE A 127 -8.39 7.18 0.64
N GLY A 128 -9.38 7.80 0.00
CA GLY A 128 -10.49 8.48 0.69
C GLY A 128 -11.43 7.52 1.42
N ASP A 129 -12.14 8.06 2.41
CA ASP A 129 -13.08 7.33 3.26
C ASP A 129 -14.15 6.59 2.44
N ASN A 130 -14.59 5.44 2.96
CA ASN A 130 -15.67 4.63 2.36
C ASN A 130 -15.39 4.19 0.92
N SER A 131 -14.15 4.06 0.53
CA SER A 131 -13.75 3.60 -0.81
C SER A 131 -13.60 2.08 -0.83
N ILE A 132 -13.82 1.49 -1.99
CA ILE A 132 -13.66 0.06 -2.24
C ILE A 132 -12.66 -0.11 -3.38
N LEU A 133 -11.63 -0.91 -3.14
CA LEU A 133 -10.65 -1.31 -4.15
C LEU A 133 -10.88 -2.79 -4.47
N ALA A 134 -11.26 -3.09 -5.70
CA ALA A 134 -11.50 -4.48 -6.13
C ALA A 134 -10.19 -5.29 -6.11
N GLY A 135 -10.29 -6.59 -5.99
CA GLY A 135 -9.12 -7.47 -5.99
C GLY A 135 -8.20 -7.26 -7.19
N LYS A 136 -6.90 -7.38 -6.98
CA LYS A 136 -5.83 -7.17 -7.98
C LYS A 136 -5.74 -5.75 -8.56
N THR A 137 -6.36 -4.77 -7.91
CA THR A 137 -6.28 -3.38 -8.34
C THR A 137 -4.92 -2.78 -8.03
N GLY A 138 -4.26 -2.20 -9.03
CA GLY A 138 -3.05 -1.41 -8.88
C GLY A 138 -3.37 0.09 -8.74
N VAL A 139 -3.10 0.68 -7.59
CA VAL A 139 -3.39 2.09 -7.30
C VAL A 139 -2.12 2.92 -7.47
N SER A 140 -2.10 3.79 -8.47
CA SER A 140 -0.97 4.69 -8.79
C SER A 140 -1.30 6.17 -8.63
N ALA A 141 -2.51 6.51 -8.15
CA ALA A 141 -2.96 7.87 -7.91
C ALA A 141 -3.93 7.93 -6.73
N ASN A 142 -4.13 9.13 -6.16
CA ASN A 142 -5.07 9.33 -5.06
C ASN A 142 -6.49 8.88 -5.42
N VAL A 143 -7.15 8.25 -4.47
CA VAL A 143 -8.53 7.78 -4.62
C VAL A 143 -9.46 8.69 -3.81
N PRO A 144 -10.40 9.41 -4.45
CA PRO A 144 -11.38 10.19 -3.72
C PRO A 144 -12.30 9.30 -2.86
N ALA A 145 -12.89 9.89 -1.82
CA ALA A 145 -13.83 9.17 -0.95
C ALA A 145 -15.04 8.60 -1.72
N LYS A 146 -15.58 7.51 -1.21
CA LYS A 146 -16.79 6.83 -1.73
C LYS A 146 -16.65 6.34 -3.18
N LYS A 147 -15.44 5.98 -3.61
CA LYS A 147 -15.18 5.42 -4.94
C LYS A 147 -15.03 3.91 -4.90
N PHE A 148 -15.57 3.28 -5.95
CA PHE A 148 -15.25 1.89 -6.26
C PHE A 148 -14.25 1.86 -7.42
N MET A 149 -13.02 1.41 -7.11
CA MET A 149 -11.91 1.37 -8.05
C MET A 149 -11.60 -0.06 -8.47
N MET A 150 -11.23 -0.26 -9.72
CA MET A 150 -10.77 -1.55 -10.23
C MET A 150 -9.79 -1.36 -11.38
N GLY A 151 -8.99 -2.36 -11.61
CA GLY A 151 -8.04 -2.42 -12.72
C GLY A 151 -6.60 -2.10 -12.33
N ASN A 152 -5.72 -2.22 -13.31
CA ASN A 152 -4.31 -1.91 -13.18
C ASN A 152 -3.86 -1.15 -14.44
N PRO A 153 -3.61 0.15 -14.36
CA PRO A 153 -3.80 0.99 -13.16
C PRO A 153 -5.28 1.09 -12.72
N ALA A 154 -5.49 1.44 -11.44
CA ALA A 154 -6.84 1.56 -10.89
C ALA A 154 -7.61 2.72 -11.53
N MET A 155 -8.83 2.45 -11.95
CA MET A 155 -9.76 3.46 -12.41
C MET A 155 -11.16 3.21 -11.84
N GLU A 156 -12.03 4.18 -11.93
CA GLU A 156 -13.42 4.01 -11.48
C GLU A 156 -14.07 2.84 -12.24
N MET A 157 -14.82 1.97 -11.53
CA MET A 157 -15.38 0.73 -12.08
C MET A 157 -16.15 0.96 -13.38
N LYS A 158 -17.01 1.99 -13.44
CA LYS A 158 -17.79 2.31 -14.65
C LYS A 158 -16.89 2.57 -15.87
N LYS A 159 -15.80 3.31 -15.67
CA LYS A 159 -14.83 3.61 -16.74
C LYS A 159 -14.06 2.35 -17.15
N ASN A 160 -13.67 1.52 -16.17
CA ASN A 160 -12.95 0.26 -16.46
C ASN A 160 -13.82 -0.68 -17.29
N VAL A 161 -15.07 -0.92 -16.89
CA VAL A 161 -16.01 -1.76 -17.63
C VAL A 161 -16.25 -1.23 -19.03
N ALA A 162 -16.47 0.08 -19.21
CA ALA A 162 -16.65 0.69 -20.52
C ALA A 162 -15.41 0.50 -21.41
N SER A 163 -14.22 0.72 -20.88
CA SER A 163 -12.95 0.52 -21.58
C SER A 163 -12.77 -0.94 -21.99
N TYR A 164 -13.03 -1.88 -21.09
CA TYR A 164 -12.93 -3.31 -21.39
C TYR A 164 -13.92 -3.76 -22.46
N MET A 165 -15.16 -3.29 -22.40
CA MET A 165 -16.18 -3.57 -23.43
C MET A 165 -15.79 -2.98 -24.79
N SER A 166 -15.20 -1.80 -24.82
CA SER A 166 -14.69 -1.16 -26.06
C SER A 166 -13.53 -1.99 -26.64
N LEU A 167 -12.58 -2.39 -25.81
CA LEU A 167 -11.45 -3.23 -26.21
C LEU A 167 -11.91 -4.55 -26.87
N ARG A 168 -12.94 -5.19 -26.30
CA ARG A 168 -13.52 -6.43 -26.86
C ARG A 168 -14.21 -6.26 -28.20
N ARG A 169 -14.59 -5.04 -28.57
CA ARG A 169 -15.24 -4.72 -29.86
C ARG A 169 -14.22 -4.39 -30.96
N LEU A 170 -12.95 -4.08 -30.63
CA LEU A 170 -11.91 -3.73 -31.60
C LEU A 170 -11.77 -4.75 -32.76
N PRO A 171 -11.77 -6.08 -32.53
CA PRO A 171 -11.68 -7.05 -33.64
C PRO A 171 -12.84 -7.05 -34.62
N ARG A 172 -13.95 -6.33 -34.30
CA ARG A 172 -15.14 -6.25 -35.17
C ARG A 172 -15.18 -4.96 -36.00
N ILE A 173 -14.15 -4.13 -35.89
CA ILE A 173 -14.05 -2.83 -36.55
C ILE A 173 -13.14 -2.91 -37.79
N GLN A 174 -12.61 -4.08 -38.13
CA GLN A 174 -11.84 -4.36 -39.36
C GLN A 174 -12.76 -4.64 -40.55
#